data_388276c5eb7ebb2f5b6d7f648c0fa7d7
#
_entry.id   388276c5eb7ebb2f5b6d7f648c0fa7d7
#
_cell.length_a   1.000
_cell.length_b   1.000
_cell.length_c   1.000
_cell.angle_alpha   90.00
_cell.angle_beta   90.00
_cell.angle_gamma   90.00
#
_symmetry.space_group_name_H-M   'P 1'
#
loop_
_entity.id
_entity.type
_entity.pdbx_description
1 polymer ?
#
loop_
_entity_poly.entity_id
_entity_poly.type
_entity_poly.pdbx_seq_one_letter_code
_entity_poly.pdbx_strand_id
1 'polypeptide(L)'
;TRQKAARLVVDLARTANADGFIEVNHSHVSGVSVITGGHGLRRFLADLAGEGTVAIPTTLNSAGCDKTKMEEMDIDYPDFLEQQFEIITAYEKLGIESTLSCTPYDRGIENPSGYASWAESNAVAFSNSWTDLVTNRESGLSALATALTGYAPRWGLHLEENRIPNIVVDVKCELAHLSDWSILGDWIGKQVRPNWDMPYGPMPVI
;
A
#
# COMPACT_ATOMS: atom_id res chain seq x y z
N THR A 1 -10.94 -13.61 13.04
CA THR A 1 -10.25 -12.57 12.26
C THR A 1 -9.54 -13.15 11.06
N ARG A 2 -8.59 -14.07 11.22
CA ARG A 2 -7.84 -14.69 10.11
C ARG A 2 -8.74 -15.39 9.08
N GLN A 3 -9.83 -16.03 9.50
CA GLN A 3 -10.78 -16.65 8.58
C GLN A 3 -11.53 -15.62 7.72
N LYS A 4 -11.92 -14.47 8.28
CA LYS A 4 -12.54 -13.36 7.51
C LYS A 4 -11.53 -12.78 6.50
N ALA A 5 -10.28 -12.58 6.91
CA ALA A 5 -9.21 -12.12 6.04
C ALA A 5 -8.93 -13.10 4.89
N ALA A 6 -8.83 -14.40 5.18
CA ALA A 6 -8.64 -15.44 4.18
C ALA A 6 -9.79 -15.49 3.16
N ARG A 7 -11.04 -15.31 3.62
CA ARG A 7 -12.19 -15.22 2.72
C ARG A 7 -12.06 -14.03 1.77
N LEU A 8 -11.67 -12.85 2.27
CA LEU A 8 -11.44 -11.67 1.43
C LEU A 8 -10.35 -11.92 0.39
N VAL A 9 -9.22 -12.52 0.78
CA VAL A 9 -8.13 -12.87 -0.15
C VAL A 9 -8.63 -13.82 -1.25
N VAL A 10 -9.45 -14.82 -0.90
CA VAL A 10 -10.06 -15.75 -1.87
C VAL A 10 -11.04 -15.04 -2.82
N ASP A 11 -11.86 -14.13 -2.30
CA ASP A 11 -12.82 -13.40 -3.13
C ASP A 11 -12.11 -12.41 -4.07
N LEU A 12 -11.04 -11.79 -3.63
CA LEU A 12 -10.14 -10.98 -4.48
C LEU A 12 -9.49 -11.83 -5.58
N ALA A 13 -8.99 -13.02 -5.25
CA ALA A 13 -8.41 -13.93 -6.22
C ALA A 13 -9.41 -14.32 -7.31
N ARG A 14 -10.66 -14.62 -6.94
CA ARG A 14 -11.74 -14.91 -7.89
C ARG A 14 -12.04 -13.73 -8.80
N THR A 15 -12.13 -12.53 -8.22
CA THR A 15 -12.40 -11.29 -8.98
C THR A 15 -11.29 -10.98 -9.97
N ALA A 16 -10.05 -11.23 -9.59
CA ALA A 16 -8.86 -10.99 -10.41
C ALA A 16 -8.55 -12.12 -11.41
N ASN A 17 -9.32 -13.20 -11.41
CA ASN A 17 -9.01 -14.44 -12.14
C ASN A 17 -7.60 -14.97 -11.84
N ALA A 18 -7.17 -14.84 -10.58
CA ALA A 18 -5.87 -15.34 -10.16
C ALA A 18 -5.80 -16.86 -10.27
N ASP A 19 -4.67 -17.39 -10.70
CA ASP A 19 -4.44 -18.83 -10.88
C ASP A 19 -4.00 -19.53 -9.58
N GLY A 20 -3.80 -18.77 -8.50
CA GLY A 20 -3.39 -19.28 -7.20
C GLY A 20 -3.07 -18.17 -6.20
N PHE A 21 -2.29 -18.55 -5.22
CA PHE A 21 -1.83 -17.65 -4.14
C PHE A 21 -0.32 -17.69 -4.03
N ILE A 22 0.25 -16.60 -3.53
CA ILE A 22 1.67 -16.48 -3.22
C ILE A 22 1.86 -16.12 -1.76
N GLU A 23 2.95 -16.58 -1.17
CA GLU A 23 3.42 -16.09 0.13
C GLU A 23 3.97 -14.68 -0.01
N VAL A 24 3.68 -13.84 0.96
CA VAL A 24 4.06 -12.43 0.98
C VAL A 24 4.95 -12.17 2.20
N ASN A 25 6.06 -11.47 2.00
CA ASN A 25 7.06 -11.21 3.03
C ASN A 25 6.81 -9.93 3.82
N HIS A 26 6.11 -8.96 3.21
CA HIS A 26 5.84 -7.66 3.83
C HIS A 26 4.53 -7.07 3.32
N SER A 27 3.81 -6.37 4.20
CA SER A 27 2.61 -5.60 3.83
C SER A 27 2.74 -4.13 4.25
N HIS A 28 2.11 -3.24 3.47
CA HIS A 28 2.00 -1.82 3.80
C HIS A 28 0.56 -1.37 3.62
N VAL A 29 -0.09 -1.06 4.74
CA VAL A 29 -1.53 -0.76 4.79
C VAL A 29 -1.76 0.73 4.66
N SER A 30 -2.61 1.16 3.72
CA SER A 30 -3.06 2.55 3.54
C SER A 30 -4.52 2.75 3.96
N GLY A 31 -5.01 3.98 3.79
CA GLY A 31 -6.40 4.31 4.16
C GLY A 31 -6.58 4.47 5.67
N VAL A 32 -5.57 4.97 6.35
CA VAL A 32 -5.49 5.08 7.82
C VAL A 32 -6.25 6.30 8.36
N SER A 33 -6.48 7.31 7.50
CA SER A 33 -7.14 8.54 7.94
C SER A 33 -8.63 8.32 8.25
N VAL A 34 -9.09 8.90 9.35
CA VAL A 34 -10.51 8.92 9.72
C VAL A 34 -11.35 9.62 8.66
N ILE A 35 -10.80 10.61 7.94
CA ILE A 35 -11.50 11.33 6.86
C ILE A 35 -11.86 10.37 5.71
N THR A 36 -10.98 9.45 5.37
CA THR A 36 -11.18 8.50 4.27
C THR A 36 -11.90 7.22 4.71
N GLY A 37 -11.60 6.72 5.90
CA GLY A 37 -12.15 5.47 6.41
C GLY A 37 -13.45 5.62 7.22
N GLY A 38 -13.62 6.76 7.85
CA GLY A 38 -14.80 7.10 8.65
C GLY A 38 -15.14 6.07 9.74
N HIS A 39 -16.40 6.11 10.17
CA HIS A 39 -16.92 5.17 11.17
C HIS A 39 -16.89 3.70 10.73
N GLY A 40 -16.97 3.45 9.41
CA GLY A 40 -16.92 2.09 8.85
C GLY A 40 -15.59 1.40 9.15
N LEU A 41 -14.48 2.09 8.90
CA LEU A 41 -13.13 1.59 9.21
C LEU A 41 -12.94 1.36 10.72
N ARG A 42 -13.36 2.32 11.55
CA ARG A 42 -13.25 2.18 13.02
C ARG A 42 -13.95 0.93 13.52
N ARG A 43 -15.21 0.71 13.12
CA ARG A 43 -15.98 -0.49 13.53
C ARG A 43 -15.33 -1.77 13.02
N PHE A 44 -14.90 -1.77 11.76
CA PHE A 44 -14.23 -2.93 11.16
C PHE A 44 -12.94 -3.30 11.92
N LEU A 45 -12.11 -2.31 12.23
CA LEU A 45 -10.87 -2.53 12.98
C LEU A 45 -11.13 -2.96 14.43
N ALA A 46 -12.14 -2.39 15.08
CA ALA A 46 -12.54 -2.80 16.44
C ALA A 46 -12.96 -4.28 16.48
N ASP A 47 -13.70 -4.75 15.45
CA ASP A 47 -14.10 -6.14 15.33
C ASP A 47 -12.90 -7.08 15.05
N LEU A 48 -11.83 -6.55 14.42
CA LEU A 48 -10.63 -7.33 14.13
C LEU A 48 -9.64 -7.36 15.29
N ALA A 49 -9.42 -6.23 15.97
CA ALA A 49 -8.36 -6.03 16.94
C ALA A 49 -8.47 -6.91 18.21
N GLY A 50 -9.64 -7.51 18.46
CA GLY A 50 -9.86 -8.42 19.59
C GLY A 50 -9.43 -9.88 19.34
N GLU A 51 -9.13 -10.29 18.11
CA GLU A 51 -9.09 -11.71 17.74
C GLU A 51 -7.85 -12.18 16.95
N GLY A 52 -6.88 -11.33 16.65
CA GLY A 52 -5.76 -11.75 15.84
C GLY A 52 -4.62 -10.75 15.74
N THR A 53 -3.50 -11.25 15.21
CA THR A 53 -2.32 -10.45 14.86
C THR A 53 -1.94 -10.70 13.41
N VAL A 54 -1.24 -9.77 12.79
CA VAL A 54 -0.67 -9.94 11.44
C VAL A 54 0.27 -11.15 11.40
N ALA A 55 0.31 -11.82 10.28
CA ALA A 55 1.13 -13.01 10.06
C ALA A 55 2.54 -12.66 9.56
N ILE A 56 2.70 -11.45 9.01
CA ILE A 56 3.93 -10.95 8.40
C ILE A 56 4.25 -9.53 8.87
N PRO A 57 5.51 -9.09 8.81
CA PRO A 57 5.89 -7.70 9.06
C PRO A 57 5.02 -6.75 8.25
N THR A 58 4.43 -5.79 8.94
CA THR A 58 3.47 -4.86 8.32
C THR A 58 3.66 -3.46 8.84
N THR A 59 3.72 -2.50 7.94
CA THR A 59 3.84 -1.07 8.21
C THR A 59 2.57 -0.32 7.87
N LEU A 60 2.43 0.90 8.38
CA LEU A 60 1.24 1.71 8.26
C LEU A 60 1.54 3.00 7.50
N ASN A 61 0.71 3.32 6.52
CA ASN A 61 0.77 4.58 5.79
C ASN A 61 0.38 5.77 6.68
N SER A 62 0.58 6.99 6.16
CA SER A 62 0.29 8.23 6.89
C SER A 62 -1.15 8.28 7.37
N ALA A 63 -1.30 8.80 8.57
CA ALA A 63 -2.59 9.16 9.16
C ALA A 63 -3.08 10.51 8.62
N GLY A 64 -4.27 10.93 9.04
CA GLY A 64 -4.83 12.24 8.66
C GLY A 64 -4.16 13.44 9.36
N CYS A 65 -3.22 13.20 10.28
CA CYS A 65 -2.51 14.23 11.02
C CYS A 65 -1.15 13.74 11.50
N ASP A 66 -0.24 14.67 11.81
CA ASP A 66 1.01 14.37 12.48
C ASP A 66 0.75 14.11 13.97
N LYS A 67 1.06 12.88 14.41
CA LYS A 67 0.86 12.43 15.81
C LYS A 67 1.60 13.29 16.82
N THR A 68 2.71 13.93 16.43
CA THR A 68 3.56 14.73 17.31
C THR A 68 3.22 16.22 17.33
N LYS A 69 2.45 16.69 16.33
CA LYS A 69 2.11 18.10 16.15
C LYS A 69 0.62 18.38 16.08
N MET A 70 -0.16 17.54 16.70
CA MET A 70 -1.63 17.58 16.58
C MET A 70 -2.24 18.88 17.12
N GLU A 71 -1.69 19.41 18.20
CA GLU A 71 -2.13 20.69 18.79
C GLU A 71 -1.81 21.88 17.88
N GLU A 72 -0.70 21.80 17.12
CA GLU A 72 -0.29 22.85 16.18
C GLU A 72 -1.11 22.85 14.88
N MET A 73 -1.73 21.73 14.54
CA MET A 73 -2.44 21.56 13.26
C MET A 73 -3.84 22.18 13.23
N ASP A 74 -4.36 22.65 14.36
CA ASP A 74 -5.66 23.32 14.53
C ASP A 74 -6.77 22.72 13.65
N ILE A 75 -6.99 21.40 13.78
CA ILE A 75 -7.94 20.66 12.96
C ILE A 75 -9.34 20.90 13.48
N ASP A 76 -10.12 21.71 12.76
CA ASP A 76 -11.54 21.99 13.04
C ASP A 76 -12.43 20.81 12.60
N TYR A 77 -12.29 19.68 13.29
CA TYR A 77 -13.14 18.51 13.10
C TYR A 77 -13.45 17.91 14.46
N PRO A 78 -14.69 17.95 14.94
CA PRO A 78 -15.05 17.40 16.24
C PRO A 78 -14.62 15.94 16.39
N ASP A 79 -13.99 15.63 17.49
CA ASP A 79 -13.51 14.27 17.83
C ASP A 79 -12.51 13.66 16.83
N PHE A 80 -11.99 14.45 15.88
CA PHE A 80 -11.06 13.96 14.86
C PHE A 80 -9.87 13.24 15.47
N LEU A 81 -9.25 13.87 16.44
CA LEU A 81 -8.02 13.36 17.07
C LEU A 81 -8.30 12.05 17.80
N GLU A 82 -9.36 11.98 18.59
CA GLU A 82 -9.76 10.78 19.32
C GLU A 82 -10.02 9.63 18.33
N GLN A 83 -10.82 9.89 17.30
CA GLN A 83 -11.14 8.89 16.27
C GLN A 83 -9.92 8.43 15.48
N GLN A 84 -9.00 9.35 15.17
CA GLN A 84 -7.76 9.00 14.47
C GLN A 84 -6.85 8.14 15.35
N PHE A 85 -6.76 8.44 16.65
CA PHE A 85 -6.01 7.61 17.59
C PHE A 85 -6.61 6.22 17.76
N GLU A 86 -7.93 6.11 17.82
CA GLU A 86 -8.59 4.80 17.89
C GLU A 86 -8.23 3.93 16.69
N ILE A 87 -8.19 4.50 15.47
CA ILE A 87 -7.79 3.79 14.26
C ILE A 87 -6.34 3.32 14.35
N ILE A 88 -5.40 4.22 14.69
CA ILE A 88 -3.98 3.87 14.82
C ILE A 88 -3.79 2.79 15.88
N THR A 89 -4.38 2.97 17.05
CA THR A 89 -4.30 2.01 18.16
C THR A 89 -4.88 0.63 17.77
N ALA A 90 -5.94 0.60 16.98
CA ALA A 90 -6.50 -0.66 16.50
C ALA A 90 -5.53 -1.40 15.56
N TYR A 91 -4.85 -0.69 14.67
CA TYR A 91 -3.79 -1.27 13.84
C TYR A 91 -2.59 -1.76 14.68
N GLU A 92 -2.15 -0.97 15.66
CA GLU A 92 -1.07 -1.36 16.59
C GLU A 92 -1.42 -2.64 17.39
N LYS A 93 -2.67 -2.78 17.83
CA LYS A 93 -3.16 -3.99 18.50
C LYS A 93 -3.14 -5.24 17.59
N LEU A 94 -3.23 -5.05 16.29
CA LEU A 94 -3.04 -6.13 15.31
C LEU A 94 -1.55 -6.48 15.08
N GLY A 95 -0.62 -5.75 15.70
CA GLY A 95 0.82 -5.94 15.54
C GLY A 95 1.40 -5.22 14.33
N ILE A 96 0.69 -4.22 13.80
CA ILE A 96 1.16 -3.39 12.68
C ILE A 96 2.02 -2.26 13.23
N GLU A 97 3.19 -2.05 12.64
CA GLU A 97 4.08 -0.95 13.01
C GLU A 97 3.54 0.40 12.50
N SER A 98 3.33 1.34 13.41
CA SER A 98 2.85 2.70 13.10
C SER A 98 3.96 3.56 12.50
N THR A 99 4.47 3.20 11.35
CA THR A 99 5.48 3.99 10.63
C THR A 99 4.93 5.33 10.14
N LEU A 100 3.63 5.42 9.90
CA LEU A 100 2.87 6.60 9.47
C LEU A 100 3.56 7.33 8.30
N SER A 101 4.01 6.56 7.32
CA SER A 101 4.81 7.06 6.19
C SER A 101 4.30 6.49 4.88
N CYS A 102 4.30 7.30 3.82
CA CYS A 102 4.03 6.87 2.45
C CYS A 102 5.26 6.23 1.78
N THR A 103 6.40 6.21 2.47
CA THR A 103 7.69 5.69 1.97
C THR A 103 8.19 4.55 2.88
N PRO A 104 7.53 3.38 2.87
CA PRO A 104 7.89 2.26 3.76
C PRO A 104 9.34 1.80 3.57
N TYR A 105 9.88 1.96 2.37
CA TYR A 105 11.25 1.61 2.01
C TYR A 105 12.31 2.47 2.73
N ASP A 106 11.95 3.67 3.25
CA ASP A 106 12.83 4.53 4.05
C ASP A 106 12.81 4.16 5.55
N ARG A 107 12.01 3.16 5.93
CA ARG A 107 11.75 2.80 7.33
C ARG A 107 12.35 1.46 7.76
N GLY A 108 13.47 1.07 7.17
CA GLY A 108 14.26 -0.04 7.67
C GLY A 108 13.79 -1.43 7.21
N ILE A 109 13.13 -1.52 6.06
CA ILE A 109 12.97 -2.82 5.40
C ILE A 109 14.33 -3.22 4.85
N GLU A 110 15.05 -4.04 5.62
CA GLU A 110 16.35 -4.54 5.21
C GLU A 110 16.20 -5.51 4.02
N ASN A 111 16.92 -5.23 2.92
CA ASN A 111 16.96 -6.07 1.72
C ASN A 111 15.58 -6.54 1.23
N PRO A 112 14.70 -5.63 0.82
CA PRO A 112 13.36 -5.99 0.39
C PRO A 112 13.42 -6.85 -0.87
N SER A 113 13.00 -8.12 -0.75
CA SER A 113 12.96 -9.07 -1.86
C SER A 113 11.77 -10.02 -1.75
N GLY A 114 11.36 -10.60 -2.86
CA GLY A 114 10.22 -11.51 -2.94
C GLY A 114 8.90 -10.78 -3.19
N TYR A 115 7.81 -11.25 -2.60
CA TYR A 115 6.49 -10.69 -2.83
C TYR A 115 6.01 -9.85 -1.65
N ALA A 116 5.34 -8.76 -1.97
CA ALA A 116 4.74 -7.85 -1.00
C ALA A 116 3.27 -7.52 -1.36
N SER A 117 2.59 -6.87 -0.42
CA SER A 117 1.25 -6.34 -0.59
C SER A 117 1.22 -4.89 -0.10
N TRP A 118 1.50 -3.95 -1.00
CA TRP A 118 1.61 -2.54 -0.69
C TRP A 118 0.47 -1.71 -1.27
N ALA A 119 -0.10 -0.86 -0.44
CA ALA A 119 -1.29 -0.09 -0.79
C ALA A 119 -1.00 1.37 -1.20
N GLU A 120 0.26 1.82 -1.16
CA GLU A 120 0.64 3.18 -1.54
C GLU A 120 1.26 3.23 -2.94
N SER A 121 0.73 4.07 -3.84
CA SER A 121 1.06 4.05 -5.27
C SER A 121 2.53 4.36 -5.57
N ASN A 122 3.12 5.37 -4.91
CA ASN A 122 4.52 5.70 -5.07
C ASN A 122 5.43 4.58 -4.57
N ALA A 123 5.07 3.95 -3.46
CA ALA A 123 5.80 2.83 -2.89
C ALA A 123 5.76 1.59 -3.81
N VAL A 124 4.62 1.34 -4.46
CA VAL A 124 4.47 0.28 -5.46
C VAL A 124 5.37 0.53 -6.67
N ALA A 125 5.39 1.76 -7.19
CA ALA A 125 6.26 2.12 -8.31
C ALA A 125 7.74 1.96 -7.94
N PHE A 126 8.15 2.48 -6.78
CA PHE A 126 9.52 2.36 -6.28
C PHE A 126 9.92 0.89 -6.10
N SER A 127 9.08 0.10 -5.43
CA SER A 127 9.36 -1.30 -5.15
C SER A 127 9.60 -2.11 -6.43
N ASN A 128 8.68 -2.06 -7.36
CA ASN A 128 8.77 -2.82 -8.61
C ASN A 128 9.87 -2.32 -9.57
N SER A 129 10.40 -1.09 -9.35
CA SER A 129 11.40 -0.48 -10.23
C SER A 129 12.81 -0.53 -9.66
N TRP A 130 12.95 -0.47 -8.34
CA TRP A 130 14.24 -0.22 -7.68
C TRP A 130 14.67 -1.32 -6.72
N THR A 131 13.77 -2.23 -6.35
CA THR A 131 14.06 -3.32 -5.41
C THR A 131 13.74 -4.67 -6.03
N ASP A 132 14.13 -5.74 -5.35
CA ASP A 132 13.72 -7.10 -5.69
C ASP A 132 12.37 -7.49 -5.07
N LEU A 133 11.66 -6.54 -4.47
CA LEU A 133 10.35 -6.73 -3.87
C LEU A 133 9.24 -6.41 -4.87
N VAL A 134 8.41 -7.38 -5.17
CA VAL A 134 7.35 -7.29 -6.16
C VAL A 134 5.99 -7.14 -5.49
N THR A 135 5.22 -6.14 -5.89
CA THR A 135 3.88 -5.89 -5.33
C THR A 135 2.89 -5.40 -6.38
N ASN A 136 1.64 -5.81 -6.25
CA ASN A 136 0.54 -5.11 -6.90
C ASN A 136 0.26 -3.77 -6.18
N ARG A 137 -0.53 -2.90 -6.84
CA ARG A 137 -1.15 -1.76 -6.16
C ARG A 137 -2.39 -2.25 -5.41
N GLU A 138 -2.24 -2.41 -4.11
CA GLU A 138 -3.29 -2.91 -3.25
C GLU A 138 -4.19 -1.79 -2.69
N SER A 139 -5.37 -2.15 -2.21
CA SER A 139 -6.16 -1.30 -1.32
C SER A 139 -5.73 -1.49 0.13
N GLY A 140 -6.08 -0.55 1.02
CA GLY A 140 -5.81 -0.72 2.45
C GLY A 140 -6.42 -2.01 3.01
N LEU A 141 -7.60 -2.41 2.55
CA LEU A 141 -8.28 -3.63 3.00
C LEU A 141 -7.66 -4.90 2.45
N SER A 142 -7.24 -4.91 1.17
CA SER A 142 -6.54 -6.08 0.60
C SER A 142 -5.16 -6.27 1.21
N ALA A 143 -4.41 -5.19 1.42
CA ALA A 143 -3.13 -5.22 2.11
C ALA A 143 -3.27 -5.70 3.56
N LEU A 144 -4.31 -5.26 4.30
CA LEU A 144 -4.60 -5.74 5.64
C LEU A 144 -4.98 -7.24 5.65
N ALA A 145 -5.79 -7.69 4.70
CA ALA A 145 -6.15 -9.10 4.61
C ALA A 145 -4.93 -9.98 4.31
N THR A 146 -4.05 -9.51 3.42
CA THR A 146 -2.75 -10.16 3.15
C THR A 146 -1.87 -10.16 4.40
N ALA A 147 -1.77 -9.04 5.13
CA ALA A 147 -1.01 -8.96 6.37
C ALA A 147 -1.48 -9.99 7.42
N LEU A 148 -2.79 -10.20 7.55
CA LEU A 148 -3.38 -11.14 8.51
C LEU A 148 -3.23 -12.61 8.09
N THR A 149 -3.05 -12.89 6.80
CA THR A 149 -2.97 -14.26 6.26
C THR A 149 -1.56 -14.70 5.88
N GLY A 150 -0.72 -13.77 5.45
CA GLY A 150 0.58 -14.02 4.82
C GLY A 150 0.48 -14.36 3.33
N TYR A 151 -0.71 -14.28 2.73
CA TYR A 151 -0.95 -14.69 1.34
C TYR A 151 -1.66 -13.60 0.55
N ALA A 152 -1.28 -13.47 -0.73
CA ALA A 152 -1.96 -12.63 -1.72
C ALA A 152 -2.38 -13.45 -2.95
N PRO A 153 -3.37 -13.00 -3.74
CA PRO A 153 -3.67 -13.59 -5.03
C PRO A 153 -2.47 -13.46 -5.99
N ARG A 154 -2.20 -14.51 -6.76
CA ARG A 154 -1.16 -14.51 -7.79
C ARG A 154 -1.72 -13.95 -9.09
N TRP A 155 -1.58 -12.65 -9.29
CA TRP A 155 -2.08 -11.93 -10.47
C TRP A 155 -1.35 -10.60 -10.67
N GLY A 156 -1.65 -9.91 -11.75
CA GLY A 156 -1.16 -8.55 -12.02
C GLY A 156 0.37 -8.48 -12.03
N LEU A 157 0.94 -7.55 -11.28
CA LEU A 157 2.39 -7.35 -11.20
C LEU A 157 3.13 -8.46 -10.45
N HIS A 158 2.43 -9.38 -9.76
CA HIS A 158 3.06 -10.58 -9.23
C HIS A 158 3.51 -11.55 -10.33
N LEU A 159 3.00 -11.41 -11.54
CA LEU A 159 3.37 -12.21 -12.70
C LEU A 159 4.51 -11.52 -13.46
N GLU A 160 5.56 -12.26 -13.78
CA GLU A 160 6.76 -11.73 -14.43
C GLU A 160 6.44 -11.15 -15.82
N GLU A 161 5.58 -11.81 -16.58
CA GLU A 161 5.13 -11.38 -17.90
C GLU A 161 4.46 -10.00 -17.91
N ASN A 162 3.87 -9.57 -16.79
CA ASN A 162 3.22 -8.26 -16.65
C ASN A 162 4.19 -7.14 -16.26
N ARG A 163 5.45 -7.48 -15.97
CA ARG A 163 6.51 -6.51 -15.64
C ARG A 163 7.51 -6.30 -16.78
N ILE A 164 7.27 -6.89 -17.94
CA ILE A 164 8.13 -6.70 -19.11
C ILE A 164 7.96 -5.26 -19.62
N PRO A 165 9.04 -4.45 -19.68
CA PRO A 165 8.97 -3.09 -20.20
C PRO A 165 8.55 -3.07 -21.68
N ASN A 166 7.62 -2.20 -22.02
CA ASN A 166 7.15 -1.99 -23.39
C ASN A 166 7.51 -0.60 -23.95
N ILE A 167 8.09 0.26 -23.10
CA ILE A 167 8.55 1.60 -23.47
C ILE A 167 9.94 1.80 -22.86
N VAL A 168 10.85 2.35 -23.66
CA VAL A 168 12.17 2.82 -23.22
C VAL A 168 12.22 4.33 -23.32
N VAL A 169 12.60 4.98 -22.22
CA VAL A 169 12.80 6.44 -22.17
C VAL A 169 14.29 6.73 -22.12
N ASP A 170 14.81 7.34 -23.19
CA ASP A 170 16.22 7.74 -23.28
C ASP A 170 16.34 9.23 -22.91
N VAL A 171 16.83 9.52 -21.70
CA VAL A 171 16.97 10.87 -21.16
C VAL A 171 18.27 11.48 -21.65
N LYS A 172 18.18 12.51 -22.50
CA LYS A 172 19.35 13.18 -23.13
C LYS A 172 19.85 14.39 -22.36
N CYS A 173 19.14 14.84 -21.35
CA CYS A 173 19.54 15.97 -20.51
C CYS A 173 20.11 15.51 -19.16
N GLU A 174 20.90 16.37 -18.52
CA GLU A 174 21.34 16.16 -17.15
C GLU A 174 20.18 16.46 -16.18
N LEU A 175 20.02 15.62 -15.17
CA LEU A 175 19.07 15.81 -14.08
C LEU A 175 19.83 16.18 -12.82
N ALA A 176 20.02 17.50 -12.62
CA ALA A 176 20.87 18.03 -11.54
C ALA A 176 20.13 18.23 -10.21
N HIS A 177 18.82 18.42 -10.26
CA HIS A 177 18.00 18.75 -9.10
C HIS A 177 16.87 17.71 -8.88
N LEU A 178 16.41 17.56 -7.64
CA LEU A 178 15.28 16.67 -7.31
C LEU A 178 14.01 17.04 -8.10
N SER A 179 13.80 18.32 -8.39
CA SER A 179 12.69 18.79 -9.21
C SER A 179 12.72 18.25 -10.64
N ASP A 180 13.90 18.01 -11.20
CA ASP A 180 14.06 17.52 -12.57
C ASP A 180 13.52 16.07 -12.68
N TRP A 181 13.76 15.26 -11.64
CA TRP A 181 13.21 13.92 -11.54
C TRP A 181 11.68 13.92 -11.41
N SER A 182 11.13 14.88 -10.66
CA SER A 182 9.68 15.06 -10.54
C SER A 182 9.04 15.45 -11.88
N ILE A 183 9.69 16.35 -12.63
CA ILE A 183 9.24 16.78 -13.97
C ILE A 183 9.34 15.61 -14.95
N LEU A 184 10.43 14.85 -14.93
CA LEU A 184 10.60 13.66 -15.77
C LEU A 184 9.49 12.63 -15.45
N GLY A 185 9.21 12.37 -14.18
CA GLY A 185 8.15 11.46 -13.77
C GLY A 185 6.76 11.89 -14.25
N ASP A 186 6.43 13.18 -14.14
CA ASP A 186 5.18 13.74 -14.67
C ASP A 186 5.11 13.58 -16.21
N TRP A 187 6.22 13.86 -16.90
CA TRP A 187 6.30 13.70 -18.36
C TRP A 187 6.10 12.24 -18.77
N ILE A 188 6.82 11.30 -18.13
CA ILE A 188 6.66 9.86 -18.38
C ILE A 188 5.21 9.44 -18.13
N GLY A 189 4.62 9.84 -17.02
CA GLY A 189 3.24 9.53 -16.69
C GLY A 189 2.23 10.00 -17.76
N LYS A 190 2.52 11.12 -18.40
CA LYS A 190 1.71 11.64 -19.53
C LYS A 190 1.89 10.85 -20.84
N GLN A 191 3.08 10.29 -21.08
CA GLN A 191 3.36 9.49 -22.27
C GLN A 191 2.78 8.07 -22.16
N VAL A 192 2.85 7.48 -20.97
CA VAL A 192 2.35 6.13 -20.70
C VAL A 192 0.91 6.12 -20.18
N ARG A 193 0.16 7.19 -20.37
CA ARG A 193 -1.26 7.21 -20.01
C ARG A 193 -1.94 5.99 -20.58
N PRO A 194 -2.42 5.07 -19.74
CA PRO A 194 -3.20 3.94 -20.21
C PRO A 194 -4.45 4.48 -20.89
N ASN A 195 -4.94 3.79 -21.91
CA ASN A 195 -6.33 3.91 -22.29
C ASN A 195 -7.15 3.69 -21.02
N TRP A 196 -7.88 4.70 -20.55
CA TRP A 196 -8.66 4.69 -19.32
C TRP A 196 -9.78 3.63 -19.30
N ASP A 197 -9.91 2.87 -20.37
CA ASP A 197 -10.84 1.75 -20.51
C ASP A 197 -10.40 0.48 -19.74
N MET A 198 -9.19 0.48 -19.16
CA MET A 198 -8.74 -0.60 -18.27
C MET A 198 -9.03 -0.21 -16.81
N PRO A 199 -9.85 -0.96 -16.08
CA PRO A 199 -10.21 -0.65 -14.67
C PRO A 199 -9.02 -0.62 -13.72
N TYR A 200 -7.88 -1.15 -14.13
CA TYR A 200 -6.61 -1.10 -13.42
C TYR A 200 -5.51 -0.75 -14.43
N GLY A 201 -5.31 0.55 -14.68
CA GLY A 201 -4.21 0.99 -15.54
C GLY A 201 -2.88 0.39 -15.09
N PRO A 202 -1.98 0.00 -16.00
CA PRO A 202 -0.68 -0.53 -15.64
C PRO A 202 0.07 0.50 -14.81
N MET A 203 0.57 0.10 -13.65
CA MET A 203 1.57 0.88 -12.94
C MET A 203 2.84 0.84 -13.77
N PRO A 204 3.47 2.00 -14.09
CA PRO A 204 4.75 1.97 -14.75
C PRO A 204 5.77 1.29 -13.84
N VAL A 205 6.43 0.28 -14.37
CA VAL A 205 7.69 -0.24 -13.85
C VAL A 205 8.77 0.48 -14.63
N ILE A 206 9.57 1.28 -13.97
CA ILE A 206 10.60 2.13 -14.61
C ILE A 206 11.96 1.47 -14.46
#